data_bde1679b51bf790d8d9f431d8c960991
#
_entry.id   bde1679b51bf790d8d9f431d8c960991
#
_cell.length_a   1.000
_cell.length_b   1.000
_cell.length_c   1.000
_cell.angle_alpha   90.00
_cell.angle_beta   90.00
_cell.angle_gamma   90.00
#
_symmetry.space_group_name_H-M   'P 1'
#
loop_
_entity.id
_entity.type
_entity.pdbx_description
1 polymer ?
#
loop_
_entity_poly.entity_id
_entity_poly.type
_entity_poly.pdbx_seq_one_letter_code
_entity_poly.pdbx_strand_id
1 'polypeptide(L)'
;MSGQRRRRPMGGHGPGMRPTEKAKDFKGSMGKLFRYMSRYKLRFVMVFIFAVAGTVFNIAGPKILGKATTELFNGLVAKVNGTGSINFSKIGMILLWTLGLYLASACFSFIQGWIMTGISNDVTYNLRKDISKKINKLPLNYFESRTNGEILSRVTNDVDTLQMSLNQSLTQLITSVTTLIGVFIMMLSINVWMTLAALLILPVSMFIIQTVMKHSQKYFQAQQNYLGAVNGQIEENFGGHDVVRVFNKEKDVLEEFEKDNKKLYESAWKSQFFSGMMMPIMQFVGNLGYVMVALLGGVFVIKGSIEVGDIQSFFQYIRNFTQPIQQIAQVTNLLQSSAAASERVFEFLDEAEEVQQPENPDSIEGLNGNVQFEHVEFGYNPDKIIIHDFSADVHDGQKVAIVGPTGAGKTTMVKLLMRFYDVNKGAIKVDGHDVRNFNRSELHEMFGMVLQDTWLFSGTIMENIRYGRLDATDEEVIAAAKAAHIHNFIMQQPGGYQMVLDEETSNISQGQKQLLTIARAILADNKILILDEATSSVDTRTEMQIQKAMDNLMKGRTSFVIAHRLSTIKDADLILVMKDGDIIEQGNHKELLAANGFYADLYNSQFDK
;
A
#
# COMPACT_ATOMS: atom_id res chain seq x y z
N MET A 1 4.40 -39.58 3.31
CA MET A 1 4.38 -38.52 4.35
C MET A 1 4.34 -37.19 3.63
N SER A 2 3.14 -36.65 3.39
CA SER A 2 2.91 -35.43 2.63
C SER A 2 2.87 -34.25 3.60
N GLY A 3 3.87 -33.36 3.48
CA GLY A 3 3.91 -32.11 4.23
C GLY A 3 2.84 -31.15 3.75
N GLN A 4 1.79 -30.96 4.51
CA GLN A 4 0.78 -29.92 4.30
C GLN A 4 1.43 -28.54 4.46
N ARG A 5 1.67 -27.84 3.36
CA ARG A 5 1.93 -26.39 3.36
C ARG A 5 0.62 -25.71 3.80
N ARG A 6 0.59 -25.21 5.03
CA ARG A 6 -0.45 -24.30 5.51
C ARG A 6 -0.49 -23.07 4.60
N ARG A 7 -1.52 -22.95 3.76
CA ARG A 7 -1.86 -21.70 3.08
C ARG A 7 -2.19 -20.68 4.17
N ARG A 8 -1.45 -19.56 4.20
CA ARG A 8 -1.81 -18.39 5.01
C ARG A 8 -3.09 -17.81 4.43
N PRO A 9 -4.12 -17.53 5.25
CA PRO A 9 -5.34 -16.90 4.76
C PRO A 9 -5.04 -15.51 4.21
N MET A 10 -5.51 -15.22 3.01
CA MET A 10 -5.58 -13.87 2.44
C MET A 10 -6.60 -13.06 3.27
N GLY A 11 -6.13 -12.24 4.18
CA GLY A 11 -6.99 -11.34 4.93
C GLY A 11 -7.36 -10.13 4.10
N GLY A 12 -8.61 -10.03 3.68
CA GLY A 12 -9.24 -8.78 3.28
C GLY A 12 -9.25 -7.83 4.47
N HIS A 13 -8.66 -6.65 4.32
CA HIS A 13 -8.48 -5.72 5.42
C HIS A 13 -9.45 -4.56 5.29
N GLY A 14 -10.50 -4.58 6.13
CA GLY A 14 -11.15 -3.35 6.55
C GLY A 14 -10.18 -2.45 7.34
N PRO A 15 -10.46 -1.14 7.54
CA PRO A 15 -9.59 -0.20 8.24
C PRO A 15 -9.62 -0.43 9.76
N GLY A 16 -9.25 -1.63 10.21
CA GLY A 16 -9.05 -2.02 11.59
C GLY A 16 -7.56 -2.17 11.86
N MET A 17 -7.06 -1.55 12.94
CA MET A 17 -5.67 -1.57 13.38
C MET A 17 -5.05 -2.96 13.21
N ARG A 18 -4.17 -3.11 12.23
CA ARG A 18 -3.24 -4.24 12.18
C ARG A 18 -2.43 -4.24 13.47
N PRO A 19 -2.09 -5.40 14.06
CA PRO A 19 -1.07 -5.43 15.09
C PRO A 19 0.15 -4.72 14.53
N THR A 20 0.69 -3.77 15.30
CA THR A 20 1.83 -2.93 14.89
C THR A 20 2.97 -3.85 14.49
N GLU A 21 3.17 -4.06 13.19
CA GLU A 21 4.36 -4.73 12.69
C GLU A 21 5.55 -3.88 13.11
N LYS A 22 6.44 -4.49 13.88
CA LYS A 22 7.67 -3.81 14.30
C LYS A 22 8.63 -3.82 13.13
N ALA A 23 9.23 -2.67 12.83
CA ALA A 23 10.32 -2.59 11.86
C ALA A 23 11.45 -3.56 12.25
N LYS A 24 11.99 -4.27 11.29
CA LYS A 24 13.17 -5.15 11.48
C LYS A 24 14.41 -4.31 11.80
N ASP A 25 14.59 -3.20 11.07
CA ASP A 25 15.64 -2.21 11.31
C ASP A 25 15.04 -0.82 11.54
N PHE A 26 14.69 -0.53 12.80
CA PHE A 26 14.15 0.77 13.19
C PHE A 26 15.10 1.94 12.89
N LYS A 27 16.40 1.79 13.20
CA LYS A 27 17.37 2.87 13.03
C LYS A 27 17.65 3.18 11.56
N GLY A 28 17.83 2.14 10.74
CA GLY A 28 18.08 2.29 9.32
C GLY A 28 16.88 2.92 8.60
N SER A 29 15.67 2.43 8.87
CA SER A 29 14.43 2.91 8.25
C SER A 29 14.13 4.37 8.61
N MET A 30 14.24 4.73 9.90
CA MET A 30 14.09 6.11 10.34
C MET A 30 15.22 7.01 9.81
N GLY A 31 16.44 6.49 9.71
CA GLY A 31 17.57 7.21 9.11
C GLY A 31 17.34 7.56 7.64
N LYS A 32 16.79 6.63 6.84
CA LYS A 32 16.39 6.88 5.44
C LYS A 32 15.30 7.95 5.35
N LEU A 33 14.27 7.86 6.20
CA LEU A 33 13.20 8.84 6.26
C LEU A 33 13.72 10.24 6.61
N PHE A 34 14.57 10.37 7.63
CA PHE A 34 15.18 11.65 8.00
C PHE A 34 16.08 12.22 6.88
N ARG A 35 16.82 11.36 6.19
CA ARG A 35 17.62 11.77 5.02
C ARG A 35 16.73 12.27 3.89
N TYR A 36 15.63 11.60 3.61
CA TYR A 36 14.65 12.04 2.62
C TYR A 36 14.05 13.42 2.97
N MET A 37 13.76 13.63 4.26
CA MET A 37 13.25 14.90 4.78
C MET A 37 14.28 16.02 4.92
N SER A 38 15.57 15.73 4.74
CA SER A 38 16.67 16.71 4.96
C SER A 38 16.55 17.96 4.10
N ARG A 39 15.86 17.88 2.95
CA ARG A 39 15.52 19.04 2.10
C ARG A 39 14.66 20.09 2.80
N TYR A 40 13.94 19.72 3.87
CA TYR A 40 13.04 20.59 4.64
C TYR A 40 13.64 21.05 5.97
N LYS A 41 14.95 20.86 6.20
CA LYS A 41 15.63 21.14 7.48
C LYS A 41 15.32 22.51 8.07
N LEU A 42 15.28 23.57 7.25
CA LEU A 42 14.99 24.94 7.70
C LEU A 42 13.55 25.05 8.25
N ARG A 43 12.56 24.44 7.56
CA ARG A 43 11.17 24.42 8.03
C ARG A 43 11.05 23.62 9.34
N PHE A 44 11.80 22.52 9.52
CA PHE A 44 11.84 21.76 10.78
C PHE A 44 12.43 22.59 11.94
N VAL A 45 13.47 23.38 11.68
CA VAL A 45 14.02 24.31 12.68
C VAL A 45 12.96 25.33 13.11
N MET A 46 12.21 25.89 12.17
CA MET A 46 11.10 26.80 12.50
C MET A 46 10.01 26.10 13.33
N VAL A 47 9.59 24.88 12.95
CA VAL A 47 8.64 24.06 13.72
C VAL A 47 9.14 23.89 15.16
N PHE A 48 10.41 23.54 15.35
CA PHE A 48 11.03 23.38 16.67
C PHE A 48 10.98 24.67 17.49
N ILE A 49 11.39 25.81 16.91
CA ILE A 49 11.39 27.11 17.60
C ILE A 49 9.97 27.49 18.02
N PHE A 50 8.98 27.41 17.12
CA PHE A 50 7.61 27.77 17.44
C PHE A 50 6.96 26.79 18.44
N ALA A 51 7.28 25.50 18.37
CA ALA A 51 6.81 24.52 19.34
C ALA A 51 7.34 24.81 20.74
N VAL A 52 8.64 25.07 20.86
CA VAL A 52 9.27 25.42 22.15
C VAL A 52 8.73 26.74 22.68
N ALA A 53 8.69 27.80 21.86
CA ALA A 53 8.18 29.11 22.28
C ALA A 53 6.71 29.05 22.73
N GLY A 54 5.85 28.41 21.95
CA GLY A 54 4.43 28.21 22.30
C GLY A 54 4.27 27.46 23.60
N THR A 55 5.05 26.40 23.81
CA THR A 55 5.03 25.59 25.02
C THR A 55 5.53 26.38 26.24
N VAL A 56 6.61 27.15 26.12
CA VAL A 56 7.15 27.98 27.21
C VAL A 56 6.13 29.02 27.66
N PHE A 57 5.44 29.70 26.75
CA PHE A 57 4.40 30.65 27.09
C PHE A 57 3.21 29.97 27.78
N ASN A 58 2.84 28.78 27.37
CA ASN A 58 1.79 27.99 28.02
C ASN A 58 2.17 27.61 29.44
N ILE A 59 3.43 27.20 29.68
CA ILE A 59 3.94 26.80 31.02
C ILE A 59 4.06 27.98 31.96
N ALA A 60 4.34 29.20 31.48
CA ALA A 60 4.44 30.40 32.29
C ALA A 60 3.07 30.86 32.82
N GLY A 61 1.99 30.56 32.09
CA GLY A 61 0.61 30.99 32.44
C GLY A 61 0.16 30.66 33.86
N PRO A 62 0.27 29.41 34.32
CA PRO A 62 -0.15 29.02 35.69
C PRO A 62 0.52 29.84 36.81
N LYS A 63 1.82 30.13 36.68
CA LYS A 63 2.55 30.93 37.68
C LYS A 63 2.06 32.39 37.73
N ILE A 64 1.77 32.96 36.57
CA ILE A 64 1.26 34.33 36.49
C ILE A 64 -0.18 34.40 37.02
N LEU A 65 -1.00 33.40 36.65
CA LEU A 65 -2.39 33.29 37.15
C LEU A 65 -2.39 33.10 38.69
N GLY A 66 -1.43 32.35 39.26
CA GLY A 66 -1.26 32.19 40.68
C GLY A 66 -1.06 33.54 41.42
N LYS A 67 -0.31 34.49 40.82
CA LYS A 67 -0.18 35.85 41.38
C LYS A 67 -1.50 36.59 41.49
N ALA A 68 -2.43 36.39 40.54
CA ALA A 68 -3.77 36.99 40.63
C ALA A 68 -4.55 36.40 41.81
N THR A 69 -4.41 35.09 42.06
CA THR A 69 -5.03 34.43 43.23
C THR A 69 -4.43 34.93 44.54
N THR A 70 -3.12 35.11 44.63
CA THR A 70 -2.45 35.69 45.79
C THR A 70 -2.93 37.12 46.06
N GLU A 71 -3.01 37.98 45.03
CA GLU A 71 -3.52 39.36 45.18
C GLU A 71 -4.97 39.38 45.64
N LEU A 72 -5.82 38.49 45.11
CA LEU A 72 -7.20 38.36 45.59
C LEU A 72 -7.27 37.96 47.07
N PHE A 73 -6.48 36.95 47.45
CA PHE A 73 -6.44 36.46 48.83
C PHE A 73 -5.94 37.55 49.81
N ASN A 74 -4.83 38.20 49.48
CA ASN A 74 -4.26 39.28 50.31
C ASN A 74 -5.21 40.47 50.44
N GLY A 75 -5.87 40.86 49.34
CA GLY A 75 -6.90 41.89 49.36
C GLY A 75 -8.13 41.54 50.19
N LEU A 76 -8.54 40.24 50.17
CA LEU A 76 -9.62 39.75 51.02
C LEU A 76 -9.24 39.81 52.53
N VAL A 77 -8.05 39.34 52.87
CA VAL A 77 -7.52 39.40 54.26
C VAL A 77 -7.42 40.84 54.73
N ALA A 78 -6.88 41.74 53.90
CA ALA A 78 -6.81 43.17 54.22
C ALA A 78 -8.19 43.80 54.43
N LYS A 79 -9.19 43.41 53.63
CA LYS A 79 -10.58 43.88 53.80
C LYS A 79 -11.22 43.37 55.09
N VAL A 80 -11.02 42.09 55.45
CA VAL A 80 -11.54 41.50 56.71
C VAL A 80 -10.89 42.16 57.88
N ASN A 81 -9.60 42.45 57.81
CA ASN A 81 -8.86 43.12 58.93
C ASN A 81 -9.05 44.65 58.95
N GLY A 82 -9.84 45.20 58.07
CA GLY A 82 -10.07 46.65 57.97
C GLY A 82 -8.88 47.50 57.53
N THR A 83 -7.82 46.88 57.00
CA THR A 83 -6.55 47.50 56.62
C THR A 83 -6.44 47.88 55.15
N GLY A 84 -7.43 47.50 54.32
CA GLY A 84 -7.37 47.78 52.90
C GLY A 84 -8.55 47.21 52.09
N SER A 85 -8.44 47.24 50.76
CA SER A 85 -9.46 46.70 49.82
C SER A 85 -8.81 45.82 48.74
N ILE A 86 -9.63 45.02 48.04
CA ILE A 86 -9.17 44.19 46.92
C ILE A 86 -8.78 45.09 45.73
N ASN A 87 -7.57 44.93 45.22
CA ASN A 87 -7.08 45.69 44.05
C ASN A 87 -7.48 45.02 42.74
N PHE A 88 -8.72 45.24 42.30
CA PHE A 88 -9.23 44.67 41.05
C PHE A 88 -8.46 45.15 39.79
N SER A 89 -7.87 46.36 39.82
CA SER A 89 -7.10 46.88 38.71
C SER A 89 -5.82 46.04 38.49
N LYS A 90 -5.11 45.72 39.58
CA LYS A 90 -3.90 44.88 39.54
C LYS A 90 -4.23 43.45 39.08
N ILE A 91 -5.31 42.88 39.62
CA ILE A 91 -5.82 41.56 39.20
C ILE A 91 -6.16 41.57 37.71
N GLY A 92 -6.90 42.58 37.23
CA GLY A 92 -7.27 42.74 35.85
C GLY A 92 -6.04 42.83 34.91
N MET A 93 -4.99 43.57 35.33
CA MET A 93 -3.74 43.66 34.59
C MET A 93 -3.03 42.29 34.47
N ILE A 94 -2.95 41.52 35.58
CA ILE A 94 -2.37 40.17 35.57
C ILE A 94 -3.13 39.24 34.65
N LEU A 95 -4.48 39.31 34.69
CA LEU A 95 -5.32 38.49 33.79
C LEU A 95 -5.13 38.86 32.31
N LEU A 96 -5.00 40.16 31.98
CA LEU A 96 -4.71 40.62 30.64
C LEU A 96 -3.35 40.13 30.14
N TRP A 97 -2.31 40.18 30.97
CA TRP A 97 -1.00 39.61 30.65
C TRP A 97 -1.08 38.10 30.41
N THR A 98 -1.80 37.37 31.26
CA THR A 98 -2.02 35.93 31.12
C THR A 98 -2.74 35.60 29.81
N LEU A 99 -3.79 36.37 29.48
CA LEU A 99 -4.51 36.24 28.20
C LEU A 99 -3.58 36.48 27.01
N GLY A 100 -2.76 37.55 27.06
CA GLY A 100 -1.76 37.85 26.03
C GLY A 100 -0.77 36.70 25.80
N LEU A 101 -0.28 36.07 26.87
CA LEU A 101 0.61 34.92 26.78
C LEU A 101 -0.07 33.68 26.15
N TYR A 102 -1.33 33.40 26.52
CA TYR A 102 -2.07 32.29 25.93
C TYR A 102 -2.40 32.54 24.45
N LEU A 103 -2.72 33.78 24.08
CA LEU A 103 -2.92 34.15 22.67
C LEU A 103 -1.62 34.00 21.87
N ALA A 104 -0.49 34.45 22.40
CA ALA A 104 0.82 34.26 21.78
C ALA A 104 1.16 32.77 21.63
N SER A 105 0.93 31.97 22.68
CA SER A 105 1.09 30.51 22.64
C SER A 105 0.22 29.87 21.55
N ALA A 106 -1.05 30.26 21.45
CA ALA A 106 -1.95 29.77 20.42
C ALA A 106 -1.50 30.14 19.00
N CYS A 107 -1.03 31.40 18.79
CA CYS A 107 -0.47 31.82 17.51
C CYS A 107 0.78 30.98 17.13
N PHE A 108 1.70 30.75 18.05
CA PHE A 108 2.88 29.94 17.77
C PHE A 108 2.53 28.48 17.47
N SER A 109 1.59 27.90 18.20
CA SER A 109 1.08 26.55 17.95
C SER A 109 0.39 26.45 16.58
N PHE A 110 -0.37 27.47 16.19
CA PHE A 110 -1.00 27.54 14.87
C PHE A 110 0.04 27.58 13.75
N ILE A 111 1.01 28.51 13.85
CA ILE A 111 2.08 28.64 12.84
C ILE A 111 2.88 27.33 12.72
N GLN A 112 3.23 26.72 13.86
CA GLN A 112 3.93 25.45 13.92
C GLN A 112 3.14 24.34 13.23
N GLY A 113 1.84 24.20 13.53
CA GLY A 113 0.96 23.21 12.92
C GLY A 113 0.82 23.42 11.41
N TRP A 114 0.67 24.66 10.97
CA TRP A 114 0.59 24.99 9.54
C TRP A 114 1.87 24.62 8.78
N ILE A 115 3.05 24.94 9.31
CA ILE A 115 4.34 24.59 8.69
C ILE A 115 4.49 23.06 8.67
N MET A 116 4.16 22.36 9.77
CA MET A 116 4.31 20.91 9.87
C MET A 116 3.38 20.16 8.89
N THR A 117 2.14 20.63 8.75
CA THR A 117 1.19 20.08 7.77
C THR A 117 1.71 20.28 6.34
N GLY A 118 2.29 21.44 6.03
CA GLY A 118 2.93 21.68 4.75
C GLY A 118 4.08 20.70 4.47
N ILE A 119 4.99 20.50 5.44
CA ILE A 119 6.09 19.54 5.30
C ILE A 119 5.56 18.12 5.06
N SER A 120 4.59 17.68 5.87
CA SER A 120 4.03 16.34 5.79
C SER A 120 3.38 16.08 4.43
N ASN A 121 2.60 17.04 3.92
CA ASN A 121 1.98 16.92 2.59
C ASN A 121 3.02 16.92 1.46
N ASP A 122 4.04 17.78 1.52
CA ASP A 122 5.12 17.82 0.53
C ASP A 122 5.89 16.48 0.49
N VAL A 123 6.19 15.90 1.65
CA VAL A 123 6.87 14.60 1.78
C VAL A 123 6.00 13.49 1.17
N THR A 124 4.72 13.45 1.52
CA THR A 124 3.78 12.44 1.03
C THR A 124 3.60 12.53 -0.48
N TYR A 125 3.41 13.74 -1.01
CA TYR A 125 3.31 13.97 -2.45
C TYR A 125 4.55 13.45 -3.20
N ASN A 126 5.75 13.79 -2.70
CA ASN A 126 6.98 13.36 -3.34
C ASN A 126 7.18 11.84 -3.23
N LEU A 127 6.86 11.20 -2.08
CA LEU A 127 6.93 9.75 -1.94
C LEU A 127 6.00 9.05 -2.94
N ARG A 128 4.76 9.47 -3.05
CA ARG A 128 3.81 8.89 -4.04
C ARG A 128 4.30 9.08 -5.47
N LYS A 129 4.85 10.25 -5.79
CA LYS A 129 5.44 10.52 -7.10
C LYS A 129 6.63 9.61 -7.40
N ASP A 130 7.54 9.43 -6.42
CA ASP A 130 8.71 8.57 -6.58
C ASP A 130 8.31 7.09 -6.70
N ILE A 131 7.33 6.63 -5.90
CA ILE A 131 6.75 5.28 -6.02
C ILE A 131 6.11 5.07 -7.39
N SER A 132 5.29 6.01 -7.86
CA SER A 132 4.64 5.92 -9.18
C SER A 132 5.64 5.83 -10.34
N LYS A 133 6.73 6.59 -10.26
CA LYS A 133 7.82 6.49 -11.24
C LYS A 133 8.54 5.15 -11.15
N LYS A 134 8.74 4.64 -9.93
CA LYS A 134 9.43 3.38 -9.68
C LYS A 134 8.64 2.19 -10.20
N ILE A 135 7.31 2.19 -10.06
CA ILE A 135 6.41 1.13 -10.59
C ILE A 135 6.72 0.86 -12.07
N ASN A 136 6.88 1.91 -12.89
CA ASN A 136 7.11 1.77 -14.32
C ASN A 136 8.53 1.33 -14.70
N LYS A 137 9.42 1.14 -13.72
CA LYS A 137 10.83 0.78 -13.92
C LYS A 137 11.21 -0.55 -13.28
N LEU A 138 10.31 -1.14 -12.53
CA LEU A 138 10.55 -2.41 -11.87
C LEU A 138 10.36 -3.60 -12.81
N PRO A 139 11.17 -4.67 -12.66
CA PRO A 139 11.05 -5.87 -13.46
C PRO A 139 9.73 -6.59 -13.18
N LEU A 140 9.19 -7.28 -14.20
CA LEU A 140 7.93 -8.02 -14.10
C LEU A 140 7.95 -9.06 -12.96
N ASN A 141 9.10 -9.68 -12.70
CA ASN A 141 9.29 -10.63 -11.59
C ASN A 141 8.91 -10.04 -10.23
N TYR A 142 9.12 -8.74 -10.02
CA TYR A 142 8.73 -8.06 -8.79
C TYR A 142 7.21 -8.15 -8.57
N PHE A 143 6.42 -7.95 -9.63
CA PHE A 143 4.96 -7.96 -9.58
C PHE A 143 4.40 -9.39 -9.51
N GLU A 144 5.01 -10.34 -10.21
CA GLU A 144 4.57 -11.74 -10.21
C GLU A 144 4.87 -12.46 -8.89
N SER A 145 5.90 -12.02 -8.15
CA SER A 145 6.27 -12.60 -6.86
C SER A 145 5.46 -12.06 -5.67
N ARG A 146 4.67 -11.00 -5.87
CA ARG A 146 3.90 -10.31 -4.82
C ARG A 146 2.44 -10.16 -5.24
N THR A 147 1.55 -9.94 -4.26
CA THR A 147 0.15 -9.66 -4.55
C THR A 147 -0.06 -8.18 -4.91
N ASN A 148 -1.01 -7.88 -5.81
CA ASN A 148 -1.38 -6.52 -6.16
C ASN A 148 -1.79 -5.70 -4.92
N GLY A 149 -2.48 -6.32 -3.95
CA GLY A 149 -2.88 -5.69 -2.70
C GLY A 149 -1.68 -5.27 -1.82
N GLU A 150 -0.58 -6.05 -1.82
CA GLU A 150 0.65 -5.68 -1.11
C GLU A 150 1.28 -4.43 -1.72
N ILE A 151 1.40 -4.39 -3.05
CA ILE A 151 1.99 -3.25 -3.76
C ILE A 151 1.14 -1.99 -3.57
N LEU A 152 -0.18 -2.11 -3.75
CA LEU A 152 -1.12 -1.00 -3.56
C LEU A 152 -1.07 -0.47 -2.12
N SER A 153 -0.96 -1.35 -1.12
CA SER A 153 -0.84 -0.96 0.29
C SER A 153 0.40 -0.10 0.58
N ARG A 154 1.51 -0.30 -0.15
CA ARG A 154 2.72 0.54 -0.01
C ARG A 154 2.50 1.96 -0.52
N VAL A 155 1.76 2.11 -1.63
CA VAL A 155 1.46 3.43 -2.23
C VAL A 155 0.44 4.22 -1.40
N THR A 156 -0.52 3.53 -0.79
CA THR A 156 -1.63 4.14 -0.04
C THR A 156 -1.36 4.11 1.46
N ASN A 157 -1.59 2.97 2.11
CA ASN A 157 -1.62 2.84 3.56
C ASN A 157 -0.28 3.16 4.24
N ASP A 158 0.85 2.74 3.66
CA ASP A 158 2.15 3.00 4.26
C ASP A 158 2.53 4.47 4.16
N VAL A 159 2.27 5.11 3.02
CA VAL A 159 2.51 6.55 2.85
C VAL A 159 1.58 7.38 3.73
N ASP A 160 0.30 6.99 3.90
CA ASP A 160 -0.64 7.66 4.81
C ASP A 160 -0.22 7.48 6.28
N THR A 161 0.30 6.31 6.64
CA THR A 161 0.85 6.06 7.99
C THR A 161 2.05 6.99 8.26
N LEU A 162 2.93 7.19 7.27
CA LEU A 162 4.03 8.14 7.37
C LEU A 162 3.51 9.58 7.52
N GLN A 163 2.50 9.97 6.77
CA GLN A 163 1.90 11.31 6.85
C GLN A 163 1.33 11.59 8.24
N MET A 164 0.51 10.67 8.78
CA MET A 164 -0.09 10.81 10.11
C MET A 164 1.00 10.86 11.19
N SER A 165 1.99 9.98 11.09
CA SER A 165 3.08 9.93 12.05
C SER A 165 3.93 11.20 12.04
N LEU A 166 4.28 11.74 10.88
CA LEU A 166 5.02 12.98 10.75
C LEU A 166 4.26 14.15 11.39
N ASN A 167 2.97 14.29 11.10
CA ASN A 167 2.17 15.37 11.65
C ASN A 167 2.05 15.31 13.18
N GLN A 168 1.78 14.12 13.73
CA GLN A 168 1.47 13.96 15.15
C GLN A 168 2.72 13.72 15.99
N SER A 169 3.59 12.77 15.58
CA SER A 169 4.66 12.29 16.45
C SER A 169 5.74 13.32 16.69
N LEU A 170 6.23 14.00 15.68
CA LEU A 170 7.34 14.96 15.83
C LEU A 170 6.90 16.18 16.64
N THR A 171 5.75 16.74 16.32
CA THR A 171 5.18 17.88 17.05
C THR A 171 4.95 17.52 18.51
N GLN A 172 4.26 16.39 18.76
CA GLN A 172 3.90 15.95 20.09
C GLN A 172 5.12 15.57 20.93
N LEU A 173 6.16 15.00 20.34
CA LEU A 173 7.40 14.70 21.03
C LEU A 173 8.09 15.98 21.51
N ILE A 174 8.25 16.98 20.62
CA ILE A 174 8.89 18.26 20.96
C ILE A 174 8.12 18.97 22.07
N THR A 175 6.81 19.11 21.91
CA THR A 175 5.97 19.80 22.91
C THR A 175 5.93 19.04 24.25
N SER A 176 5.83 17.70 24.23
CA SER A 176 5.80 16.89 25.46
C SER A 176 7.12 16.96 26.23
N VAL A 177 8.27 16.84 25.53
CA VAL A 177 9.58 16.95 26.17
C VAL A 177 9.79 18.36 26.73
N THR A 178 9.47 19.41 25.95
CA THR A 178 9.56 20.80 26.40
C THR A 178 8.65 21.04 27.60
N THR A 179 7.43 20.51 27.61
CA THR A 179 6.48 20.64 28.73
C THR A 179 7.03 19.95 29.98
N LEU A 180 7.52 18.70 29.88
CA LEU A 180 8.09 17.99 31.03
C LEU A 180 9.24 18.74 31.66
N ILE A 181 10.21 19.18 30.83
CA ILE A 181 11.38 19.93 31.35
C ILE A 181 10.93 21.28 31.94
N GLY A 182 10.10 22.02 31.23
CA GLY A 182 9.67 23.35 31.66
C GLY A 182 8.80 23.31 32.92
N VAL A 183 7.82 22.40 32.99
CA VAL A 183 6.99 22.21 34.19
C VAL A 183 7.83 21.78 35.40
N PHE A 184 8.79 20.86 35.18
CA PHE A 184 9.71 20.44 36.23
C PHE A 184 10.53 21.61 36.80
N ILE A 185 11.10 22.45 35.93
CA ILE A 185 11.82 23.66 36.34
C ILE A 185 10.89 24.62 37.09
N MET A 186 9.69 24.84 36.60
CA MET A 186 8.72 25.72 37.27
C MET A 186 8.29 25.21 38.66
N MET A 187 8.08 23.90 38.81
CA MET A 187 7.77 23.29 40.12
C MET A 187 8.93 23.47 41.11
N LEU A 188 10.18 23.22 40.65
CA LEU A 188 11.37 23.45 41.48
C LEU A 188 11.52 24.92 41.90
N SER A 189 11.14 25.87 41.02
CA SER A 189 11.19 27.30 41.30
C SER A 189 10.18 27.78 42.35
N ILE A 190 9.16 26.98 42.64
CA ILE A 190 8.17 27.26 43.67
C ILE A 190 8.62 26.63 44.99
N ASN A 191 8.75 25.31 45.05
CA ASN A 191 9.19 24.61 46.25
C ASN A 191 9.72 23.22 45.95
N VAL A 192 10.95 22.94 46.40
CA VAL A 192 11.65 21.66 46.13
C VAL A 192 10.94 20.48 46.82
N TRP A 193 10.49 20.65 48.06
CA TRP A 193 9.84 19.58 48.83
C TRP A 193 8.49 19.18 48.25
N MET A 194 7.70 20.16 47.81
CA MET A 194 6.44 19.88 47.10
C MET A 194 6.71 19.18 45.76
N THR A 195 7.79 19.56 45.06
CA THR A 195 8.19 18.89 43.80
C THR A 195 8.57 17.45 44.06
N LEU A 196 9.38 17.15 45.06
CA LEU A 196 9.74 15.78 45.43
C LEU A 196 8.51 14.94 45.80
N ALA A 197 7.57 15.51 46.59
CA ALA A 197 6.33 14.85 46.92
C ALA A 197 5.46 14.55 45.67
N ALA A 198 5.36 15.51 44.74
CA ALA A 198 4.65 15.29 43.49
C ALA A 198 5.32 14.21 42.61
N LEU A 199 6.66 14.13 42.58
CA LEU A 199 7.40 13.11 41.87
C LEU A 199 7.13 11.69 42.38
N LEU A 200 6.76 11.50 43.68
CA LEU A 200 6.38 10.19 44.21
C LEU A 200 5.12 9.61 43.53
N ILE A 201 4.28 10.45 42.94
CA ILE A 201 3.11 10.00 42.17
C ILE A 201 3.52 9.18 40.95
N LEU A 202 4.67 9.48 40.34
CA LEU A 202 5.13 8.84 39.11
C LEU A 202 5.40 7.33 39.27
N PRO A 203 6.26 6.89 40.21
CA PRO A 203 6.50 5.47 40.41
C PRO A 203 5.22 4.70 40.81
N VAL A 204 4.33 5.31 41.60
CA VAL A 204 3.04 4.73 41.94
C VAL A 204 2.17 4.56 40.68
N SER A 205 2.05 5.60 39.86
CA SER A 205 1.32 5.54 38.61
C SER A 205 1.91 4.48 37.67
N MET A 206 3.24 4.46 37.55
CA MET A 206 3.93 3.54 36.64
C MET A 206 3.76 2.07 37.09
N PHE A 207 3.80 1.79 38.37
CA PHE A 207 3.53 0.47 38.93
C PHE A 207 2.10 0.01 38.62
N ILE A 208 1.11 0.89 38.83
CA ILE A 208 -0.30 0.60 38.55
C ILE A 208 -0.50 0.35 37.03
N ILE A 209 0.04 1.23 36.17
CA ILE A 209 -0.05 1.10 34.73
C ILE A 209 0.53 -0.25 34.30
N GLN A 210 1.74 -0.61 34.71
CA GLN A 210 2.38 -1.88 34.38
C GLN A 210 1.54 -3.08 34.81
N THR A 211 0.96 -3.02 36.01
CA THR A 211 0.12 -4.12 36.53
C THR A 211 -1.14 -4.30 35.71
N VAL A 212 -1.86 -3.20 35.42
CA VAL A 212 -3.08 -3.24 34.59
C VAL A 212 -2.76 -3.67 33.14
N MET A 213 -1.71 -3.12 32.57
CA MET A 213 -1.27 -3.47 31.19
C MET A 213 -0.91 -4.96 31.08
N LYS A 214 -0.17 -5.51 32.03
CA LYS A 214 0.20 -6.94 32.04
C LYS A 214 -1.03 -7.84 32.04
N HIS A 215 -2.07 -7.49 32.79
CA HIS A 215 -3.32 -8.27 32.83
C HIS A 215 -4.18 -8.04 31.57
N SER A 216 -4.29 -6.81 31.08
CA SER A 216 -5.06 -6.46 29.90
C SER A 216 -4.49 -7.08 28.63
N GLN A 217 -3.16 -7.12 28.46
CA GLN A 217 -2.48 -7.56 27.23
C GLN A 217 -2.85 -8.99 26.83
N LYS A 218 -3.00 -9.90 27.80
CA LYS A 218 -3.42 -11.28 27.55
C LYS A 218 -4.79 -11.36 26.87
N TYR A 219 -5.73 -10.59 27.39
CA TYR A 219 -7.10 -10.57 26.84
C TYR A 219 -7.18 -9.80 25.52
N PHE A 220 -6.41 -8.73 25.39
CA PHE A 220 -6.31 -8.00 24.12
C PHE A 220 -5.77 -8.89 22.99
N GLN A 221 -4.72 -9.67 23.26
CA GLN A 221 -4.18 -10.60 22.27
C GLN A 221 -5.18 -11.72 21.93
N ALA A 222 -5.89 -12.26 22.92
CA ALA A 222 -6.95 -13.23 22.69
C ALA A 222 -8.10 -12.64 21.85
N GLN A 223 -8.53 -11.41 22.16
CA GLN A 223 -9.52 -10.66 21.38
C GLN A 223 -9.10 -10.53 19.92
N GLN A 224 -7.85 -10.13 19.63
CA GLN A 224 -7.35 -9.99 18.26
C GLN A 224 -7.31 -11.33 17.52
N ASN A 225 -6.91 -12.40 18.20
CA ASN A 225 -6.87 -13.74 17.60
C ASN A 225 -8.29 -14.24 17.24
N TYR A 226 -9.26 -14.08 18.16
CA TYR A 226 -10.63 -14.49 17.91
C TYR A 226 -11.34 -13.59 16.89
N LEU A 227 -11.04 -12.29 16.87
CA LEU A 227 -11.54 -11.39 15.82
C LEU A 227 -11.02 -11.81 14.44
N GLY A 228 -9.74 -12.20 14.35
CA GLY A 228 -9.17 -12.76 13.12
C GLY A 228 -9.85 -14.07 12.70
N ALA A 229 -10.15 -14.97 13.64
CA ALA A 229 -10.87 -16.21 13.36
C ALA A 229 -12.29 -15.97 12.86
N VAL A 230 -13.05 -15.09 13.54
CA VAL A 230 -14.41 -14.71 13.14
C VAL A 230 -14.42 -14.07 11.75
N ASN A 231 -13.50 -13.14 11.47
CA ASN A 231 -13.42 -12.51 10.16
C ASN A 231 -13.06 -13.51 9.06
N GLY A 232 -12.10 -14.42 9.33
CA GLY A 232 -11.74 -15.49 8.37
C GLY A 232 -12.92 -16.42 8.06
N GLN A 233 -13.68 -16.78 9.08
CA GLN A 233 -14.89 -17.60 8.91
C GLN A 233 -15.98 -16.88 8.12
N ILE A 234 -16.18 -15.56 8.37
CA ILE A 234 -17.11 -14.75 7.59
C ILE A 234 -16.69 -14.72 6.12
N GLU A 235 -15.42 -14.44 5.83
CA GLU A 235 -14.87 -14.38 4.46
C GLU A 235 -15.03 -15.74 3.74
N GLU A 236 -14.71 -16.84 4.41
CA GLU A 236 -14.87 -18.19 3.87
C GLU A 236 -16.33 -18.53 3.56
N ASN A 237 -17.25 -18.23 4.49
CA ASN A 237 -18.66 -18.50 4.32
C ASN A 237 -19.33 -17.61 3.27
N PHE A 238 -18.91 -16.33 3.15
CA PHE A 238 -19.39 -15.47 2.07
C PHE A 238 -18.88 -15.94 0.71
N GLY A 239 -17.58 -16.28 0.60
CA GLY A 239 -16.99 -16.79 -0.63
C GLY A 239 -17.56 -18.14 -1.07
N GLY A 240 -17.96 -18.99 -0.10
CA GLY A 240 -18.53 -20.32 -0.29
C GLY A 240 -20.04 -20.40 -0.08
N HIS A 241 -20.79 -19.28 -0.07
CA HIS A 241 -22.19 -19.25 0.32
C HIS A 241 -23.09 -20.20 -0.49
N ASP A 242 -22.88 -20.28 -1.80
CA ASP A 242 -23.62 -21.20 -2.66
C ASP A 242 -23.39 -22.66 -2.27
N VAL A 243 -22.13 -23.00 -1.91
CA VAL A 243 -21.78 -24.35 -1.45
C VAL A 243 -22.47 -24.66 -0.11
N VAL A 244 -22.44 -23.73 0.85
CA VAL A 244 -23.12 -23.87 2.14
C VAL A 244 -24.60 -24.14 1.92
N ARG A 245 -25.28 -23.41 1.03
CA ARG A 245 -26.72 -23.58 0.72
C ARG A 245 -27.03 -24.89 0.00
N VAL A 246 -26.25 -25.25 -1.01
CA VAL A 246 -26.49 -26.49 -1.78
C VAL A 246 -26.34 -27.72 -0.88
N PHE A 247 -25.42 -27.69 0.11
CA PHE A 247 -25.22 -28.80 1.04
C PHE A 247 -26.03 -28.69 2.34
N ASN A 248 -26.90 -27.67 2.51
CA ASN A 248 -27.74 -27.42 3.69
C ASN A 248 -26.93 -27.37 4.99
N LYS A 249 -25.80 -26.65 4.97
CA LYS A 249 -24.85 -26.55 6.09
C LYS A 249 -24.96 -25.24 6.90
N GLU A 250 -26.02 -24.47 6.73
CA GLU A 250 -26.23 -23.17 7.39
C GLU A 250 -26.21 -23.29 8.93
N LYS A 251 -26.79 -24.39 9.47
CA LYS A 251 -26.84 -24.61 10.91
C LYS A 251 -25.44 -24.88 11.49
N ASP A 252 -24.66 -25.71 10.80
CA ASP A 252 -23.30 -26.09 11.23
C ASP A 252 -22.39 -24.86 11.24
N VAL A 253 -22.49 -24.04 10.18
CA VAL A 253 -21.75 -22.77 10.05
C VAL A 253 -22.13 -21.76 11.15
N LEU A 254 -23.43 -21.64 11.46
CA LEU A 254 -23.89 -20.74 12.51
C LEU A 254 -23.43 -21.19 13.90
N GLU A 255 -23.44 -22.48 14.19
CA GLU A 255 -22.98 -23.03 15.47
C GLU A 255 -21.47 -22.80 15.68
N GLU A 256 -20.67 -22.99 14.63
CA GLU A 256 -19.24 -22.70 14.66
C GLU A 256 -18.96 -21.21 14.86
N PHE A 257 -19.72 -20.34 14.15
CA PHE A 257 -19.65 -18.89 14.31
C PHE A 257 -19.99 -18.47 15.74
N GLU A 258 -21.08 -18.96 16.32
CA GLU A 258 -21.47 -18.62 17.69
C GLU A 258 -20.40 -19.02 18.71
N LYS A 259 -19.77 -20.17 18.53
CA LYS A 259 -18.68 -20.65 19.40
C LYS A 259 -17.48 -19.67 19.43
N ASP A 260 -17.04 -19.23 18.26
CA ASP A 260 -15.90 -18.32 18.18
C ASP A 260 -16.28 -16.88 18.52
N ASN A 261 -17.50 -16.43 18.18
CA ASN A 261 -18.04 -15.15 18.59
C ASN A 261 -18.19 -15.04 20.12
N LYS A 262 -18.58 -16.12 20.79
CA LYS A 262 -18.64 -16.17 22.27
C LYS A 262 -17.26 -15.99 22.91
N LYS A 263 -16.23 -16.66 22.36
CA LYS A 263 -14.85 -16.49 22.85
C LYS A 263 -14.34 -15.06 22.60
N LEU A 264 -14.70 -14.50 21.43
CA LEU A 264 -14.40 -13.10 21.11
C LEU A 264 -15.07 -12.17 22.12
N TYR A 265 -16.36 -12.36 22.41
CA TYR A 265 -17.10 -11.58 23.41
C TYR A 265 -16.43 -11.63 24.78
N GLU A 266 -16.11 -12.81 25.30
CA GLU A 266 -15.48 -12.98 26.63
C GLU A 266 -14.10 -12.30 26.71
N SER A 267 -13.31 -12.42 25.64
CA SER A 267 -12.00 -11.80 25.55
C SER A 267 -12.09 -10.28 25.40
N ALA A 268 -13.01 -9.80 24.56
CA ALA A 268 -13.25 -8.39 24.34
C ALA A 268 -13.77 -7.69 25.60
N TRP A 269 -14.74 -8.31 26.30
CA TRP A 269 -15.27 -7.75 27.54
C TRP A 269 -14.17 -7.55 28.59
N LYS A 270 -13.33 -8.58 28.82
CA LYS A 270 -12.22 -8.50 29.78
C LYS A 270 -11.16 -7.48 29.33
N SER A 271 -10.82 -7.46 28.06
CA SER A 271 -9.88 -6.50 27.49
C SER A 271 -10.36 -5.05 27.70
N GLN A 272 -11.62 -4.78 27.36
CA GLN A 272 -12.24 -3.45 27.50
C GLN A 272 -12.39 -3.05 28.96
N PHE A 273 -12.76 -3.99 29.86
CA PHE A 273 -12.87 -3.72 31.30
C PHE A 273 -11.53 -3.26 31.89
N PHE A 274 -10.43 -4.03 31.65
CA PHE A 274 -9.12 -3.64 32.18
C PHE A 274 -8.60 -2.35 31.54
N SER A 275 -8.77 -2.20 30.24
CA SER A 275 -8.36 -0.97 29.53
C SER A 275 -9.17 0.24 29.98
N GLY A 276 -10.49 0.07 30.16
CA GLY A 276 -11.40 1.12 30.61
C GLY A 276 -11.16 1.57 32.06
N MET A 277 -10.67 0.67 32.92
CA MET A 277 -10.32 1.02 34.32
C MET A 277 -9.08 1.92 34.40
N MET A 278 -8.23 1.97 33.35
CA MET A 278 -7.00 2.76 33.39
C MET A 278 -7.28 4.24 33.69
N MET A 279 -8.22 4.87 32.99
CA MET A 279 -8.54 6.29 33.16
C MET A 279 -9.06 6.62 34.59
N PRO A 280 -10.07 5.92 35.13
CA PRO A 280 -10.53 6.15 36.52
C PRO A 280 -9.41 5.96 37.57
N ILE A 281 -8.57 4.95 37.42
CA ILE A 281 -7.46 4.69 38.35
C ILE A 281 -6.43 5.82 38.28
N MET A 282 -6.04 6.23 37.07
CA MET A 282 -5.10 7.34 36.89
C MET A 282 -5.65 8.65 37.43
N GLN A 283 -6.96 8.89 37.27
CA GLN A 283 -7.62 10.06 37.84
C GLN A 283 -7.65 10.01 39.36
N PHE A 284 -7.89 8.85 39.97
CA PHE A 284 -7.82 8.66 41.41
C PHE A 284 -6.40 8.94 41.95
N VAL A 285 -5.36 8.40 41.33
CA VAL A 285 -3.95 8.67 41.69
C VAL A 285 -3.62 10.16 41.55
N GLY A 286 -4.09 10.81 40.49
CA GLY A 286 -3.95 12.26 40.29
C GLY A 286 -4.62 13.05 41.41
N ASN A 287 -5.83 12.65 41.83
CA ASN A 287 -6.55 13.31 42.94
C ASN A 287 -5.85 13.12 44.30
N LEU A 288 -5.23 11.96 44.55
CA LEU A 288 -4.37 11.79 45.75
C LEU A 288 -3.18 12.76 45.71
N GLY A 289 -2.61 13.01 44.55
CA GLY A 289 -1.59 14.04 44.36
C GLY A 289 -2.10 15.44 44.71
N TYR A 290 -3.31 15.79 44.28
CA TYR A 290 -3.91 17.07 44.66
C TYR A 290 -4.08 17.21 46.19
N VAL A 291 -4.58 16.16 46.85
CA VAL A 291 -4.72 16.16 48.31
C VAL A 291 -3.37 16.36 49.01
N MET A 292 -2.34 15.64 48.56
CA MET A 292 -0.99 15.76 49.12
C MET A 292 -0.40 17.16 48.92
N VAL A 293 -0.56 17.73 47.73
CA VAL A 293 -0.09 19.11 47.45
C VAL A 293 -0.90 20.15 48.21
N ALA A 294 -2.22 19.97 48.41
CA ALA A 294 -3.03 20.86 49.23
C ALA A 294 -2.57 20.87 50.68
N LEU A 295 -2.32 19.70 51.28
CA LEU A 295 -1.85 19.56 52.65
C LEU A 295 -0.46 20.18 52.84
N LEU A 296 0.51 19.79 52.00
CA LEU A 296 1.88 20.33 52.10
C LEU A 296 1.92 21.82 51.75
N GLY A 297 1.18 22.25 50.73
CA GLY A 297 1.06 23.63 50.34
C GLY A 297 0.48 24.49 51.44
N GLY A 298 -0.58 24.03 52.12
CA GLY A 298 -1.15 24.71 53.28
C GLY A 298 -0.14 24.89 54.41
N VAL A 299 0.63 23.84 54.74
CA VAL A 299 1.70 23.94 55.76
C VAL A 299 2.77 24.94 55.34
N PHE A 300 3.20 24.96 54.06
CA PHE A 300 4.22 25.90 53.61
C PHE A 300 3.72 27.33 53.49
N VAL A 301 2.44 27.57 53.20
CA VAL A 301 1.81 28.90 53.25
C VAL A 301 1.79 29.42 54.67
N ILE A 302 1.37 28.60 55.66
CA ILE A 302 1.37 28.98 57.08
C ILE A 302 2.79 29.33 57.58
N LYS A 303 3.81 28.62 57.06
CA LYS A 303 5.23 28.91 57.34
C LYS A 303 5.78 30.13 56.56
N GLY A 304 4.99 30.73 55.69
CA GLY A 304 5.42 31.85 54.84
C GLY A 304 6.44 31.51 53.77
N SER A 305 6.61 30.21 53.45
CA SER A 305 7.60 29.74 52.45
C SER A 305 7.09 29.83 51.02
N ILE A 306 5.77 29.84 50.77
CA ILE A 306 5.09 29.98 49.49
C ILE A 306 3.83 30.82 49.66
N GLU A 307 3.28 31.31 48.56
CA GLU A 307 2.03 32.07 48.52
C GLU A 307 0.83 31.15 48.18
N VAL A 308 -0.40 31.61 48.52
CA VAL A 308 -1.63 30.82 48.23
C VAL A 308 -1.79 30.52 46.73
N GLY A 309 -1.43 31.46 45.87
CA GLY A 309 -1.45 31.29 44.42
C GLY A 309 -0.45 30.26 43.90
N ASP A 310 0.63 29.99 44.64
CA ASP A 310 1.59 28.93 44.29
C ASP A 310 0.98 27.54 44.42
N ILE A 311 0.06 27.30 45.36
CA ILE A 311 -0.69 26.04 45.47
C ILE A 311 -1.54 25.82 44.21
N GLN A 312 -2.23 26.86 43.74
CA GLN A 312 -3.02 26.80 42.50
C GLN A 312 -2.14 26.52 41.27
N SER A 313 -1.00 27.19 41.17
CA SER A 313 -0.02 26.97 40.11
C SER A 313 0.48 25.53 40.13
N PHE A 314 0.76 24.99 41.34
CA PHE A 314 1.27 23.63 41.50
C PHE A 314 0.24 22.58 41.11
N PHE A 315 -1.05 22.77 41.38
CA PHE A 315 -2.11 21.89 40.88
C PHE A 315 -2.12 21.80 39.34
N GLN A 316 -1.98 22.93 38.66
CA GLN A 316 -1.91 22.93 37.18
C GLN A 316 -0.64 22.27 36.70
N TYR A 317 0.51 22.47 37.34
CA TYR A 317 1.77 21.84 36.97
C TYR A 317 1.76 20.32 37.14
N ILE A 318 1.15 19.78 38.21
CA ILE A 318 0.99 18.32 38.34
C ILE A 318 0.19 17.75 37.19
N ARG A 319 -0.91 18.40 36.83
CA ARG A 319 -1.74 17.98 35.69
C ARG A 319 -0.96 18.03 34.38
N ASN A 320 -0.25 19.13 34.16
CA ASN A 320 0.57 19.34 32.96
C ASN A 320 1.82 18.45 32.92
N PHE A 321 2.20 17.83 34.04
CA PHE A 321 3.33 16.89 34.09
C PHE A 321 2.95 15.46 33.72
N THR A 322 1.75 15.03 34.11
CA THR A 322 1.29 13.64 33.88
C THR A 322 0.87 13.39 32.43
N GLN A 323 0.24 14.38 31.78
CA GLN A 323 -0.27 14.25 30.42
C GLN A 323 0.82 13.98 29.37
N PRO A 324 1.97 14.70 29.33
CA PRO A 324 3.03 14.45 28.36
C PRO A 324 3.64 13.05 28.44
N ILE A 325 3.67 12.44 29.64
CA ILE A 325 4.19 11.07 29.80
C ILE A 325 3.33 10.07 29.03
N GLN A 326 2.01 10.21 29.11
CA GLN A 326 1.08 9.37 28.35
C GLN A 326 1.22 9.62 26.84
N GLN A 327 1.41 10.88 26.44
CA GLN A 327 1.60 11.26 25.04
C GLN A 327 2.88 10.66 24.46
N ILE A 328 4.01 10.69 25.19
CA ILE A 328 5.28 10.08 24.75
C ILE A 328 5.11 8.57 24.55
N ALA A 329 4.36 7.89 25.42
CA ALA A 329 4.09 6.46 25.26
C ALA A 329 3.27 6.17 23.98
N GLN A 330 2.28 7.00 23.65
CA GLN A 330 1.50 6.88 22.41
C GLN A 330 2.37 7.16 21.18
N VAL A 331 3.20 8.21 21.22
CA VAL A 331 4.12 8.56 20.15
C VAL A 331 5.11 7.43 19.85
N THR A 332 5.56 6.72 20.89
CA THR A 332 6.47 5.56 20.69
C THR A 332 5.85 4.47 19.81
N ASN A 333 4.57 4.16 20.02
CA ASN A 333 3.86 3.18 19.19
C ASN A 333 3.68 3.68 17.75
N LEU A 334 3.34 4.97 17.59
CA LEU A 334 3.17 5.58 16.27
C LEU A 334 4.50 5.65 15.50
N LEU A 335 5.62 5.92 16.18
CA LEU A 335 6.96 5.88 15.59
C LEU A 335 7.36 4.47 15.16
N GLN A 336 6.97 3.41 15.91
CA GLN A 336 7.21 2.03 15.48
C GLN A 336 6.44 1.68 14.21
N SER A 337 5.17 2.06 14.12
CA SER A 337 4.36 1.88 12.90
C SER A 337 4.94 2.66 11.73
N SER A 338 5.39 3.89 11.97
CA SER A 338 6.05 4.73 10.97
C SER A 338 7.36 4.12 10.48
N ALA A 339 8.16 3.54 11.37
CA ALA A 339 9.40 2.87 10.97
C ALA A 339 9.14 1.64 10.10
N ALA A 340 8.12 0.84 10.42
CA ALA A 340 7.73 -0.30 9.60
C ALA A 340 7.18 0.11 8.22
N ALA A 341 6.35 1.16 8.16
CA ALA A 341 5.87 1.73 6.91
C ALA A 341 7.04 2.31 6.08
N SER A 342 7.97 3.04 6.73
CA SER A 342 9.18 3.57 6.11
C SER A 342 10.06 2.45 5.53
N GLU A 343 10.25 1.36 6.27
CA GLU A 343 11.01 0.19 5.81
C GLU A 343 10.43 -0.35 4.51
N ARG A 344 9.11 -0.61 4.45
CA ARG A 344 8.45 -1.13 3.26
C ARG A 344 8.48 -0.17 2.06
N VAL A 345 8.28 1.13 2.31
CA VAL A 345 8.35 2.16 1.26
C VAL A 345 9.75 2.29 0.68
N PHE A 346 10.79 2.35 1.54
CA PHE A 346 12.16 2.47 1.04
C PHE A 346 12.71 1.16 0.49
N GLU A 347 12.29 -0.01 0.99
CA GLU A 347 12.57 -1.30 0.35
C GLU A 347 12.06 -1.31 -1.10
N PHE A 348 10.85 -0.80 -1.32
CA PHE A 348 10.29 -0.67 -2.67
C PHE A 348 11.07 0.32 -3.54
N LEU A 349 11.43 1.49 -3.01
CA LEU A 349 12.17 2.52 -3.76
C LEU A 349 13.61 2.11 -4.07
N ASP A 350 14.25 1.31 -3.20
CA ASP A 350 15.61 0.82 -3.35
C ASP A 350 15.70 -0.46 -4.22
N GLU A 351 14.56 -1.06 -4.61
CA GLU A 351 14.54 -2.27 -5.46
C GLU A 351 15.28 -2.01 -6.78
N ALA A 352 15.93 -3.04 -7.31
CA ALA A 352 16.66 -2.95 -8.57
C ALA A 352 15.72 -2.60 -9.73
N GLU A 353 16.10 -1.61 -10.54
CA GLU A 353 15.37 -1.24 -11.75
C GLU A 353 15.81 -2.10 -12.93
N GLU A 354 14.91 -2.33 -13.89
CA GLU A 354 15.28 -2.92 -15.16
C GLU A 354 16.21 -2.01 -15.96
N VAL A 355 17.13 -2.61 -16.69
CA VAL A 355 17.92 -1.88 -17.68
C VAL A 355 16.99 -1.50 -18.84
N GLN A 356 16.59 -0.23 -18.89
CA GLN A 356 15.68 0.27 -19.93
C GLN A 356 16.40 0.51 -21.25
N GLN A 357 17.62 1.04 -21.19
CA GLN A 357 18.39 1.44 -22.37
C GLN A 357 19.83 0.97 -22.23
N PRO A 358 20.40 0.21 -23.21
CA PRO A 358 21.81 -0.10 -23.27
C PRO A 358 22.64 1.16 -23.62
N GLU A 359 23.96 1.12 -23.43
CA GLU A 359 24.85 2.25 -23.72
C GLU A 359 24.79 2.68 -25.19
N ASN A 360 24.65 1.73 -26.13
CA ASN A 360 24.53 1.98 -27.55
C ASN A 360 23.33 1.16 -28.09
N PRO A 361 22.11 1.69 -28.05
CA PRO A 361 20.94 0.97 -28.51
C PRO A 361 20.91 0.81 -30.04
N ASP A 362 20.52 -0.37 -30.49
CA ASP A 362 20.18 -0.62 -31.89
C ASP A 362 18.85 0.07 -32.23
N SER A 363 18.70 0.51 -33.53
CA SER A 363 17.46 1.12 -33.99
C SER A 363 16.48 0.05 -34.48
N ILE A 364 15.17 0.29 -34.25
CA ILE A 364 14.09 -0.54 -34.80
C ILE A 364 13.68 -0.14 -36.20
N GLU A 365 14.23 0.96 -36.74
CA GLU A 365 13.88 1.44 -38.08
C GLU A 365 14.34 0.46 -39.18
N GLY A 366 13.41 0.10 -40.07
CA GLY A 366 13.70 -0.79 -41.19
C GLY A 366 13.67 -2.29 -40.86
N LEU A 367 13.39 -2.68 -39.63
CA LEU A 367 13.23 -4.07 -39.25
C LEU A 367 11.92 -4.65 -39.83
N ASN A 368 11.97 -5.90 -40.27
CA ASN A 368 10.85 -6.61 -40.91
C ASN A 368 10.10 -7.52 -39.93
N GLY A 369 10.80 -8.13 -38.98
CA GLY A 369 10.21 -9.01 -37.97
C GLY A 369 10.63 -10.47 -38.13
N ASN A 370 11.81 -10.75 -38.66
CA ASN A 370 12.42 -12.08 -38.54
C ASN A 370 12.85 -12.31 -37.10
N VAL A 371 12.57 -13.48 -36.53
CA VAL A 371 12.90 -13.81 -35.15
C VAL A 371 13.73 -15.09 -35.10
N GLN A 372 14.87 -15.02 -34.41
CA GLN A 372 15.77 -16.15 -34.20
C GLN A 372 15.98 -16.41 -32.70
N PHE A 373 15.82 -17.66 -32.32
CA PHE A 373 16.16 -18.15 -30.97
C PHE A 373 17.41 -19.00 -31.11
N GLU A 374 18.48 -18.62 -30.42
CA GLU A 374 19.77 -19.29 -30.45
C GLU A 374 20.11 -19.86 -29.10
N HIS A 375 19.94 -21.16 -28.90
CA HIS A 375 20.31 -21.90 -27.70
C HIS A 375 19.82 -21.24 -26.40
N VAL A 376 18.54 -20.84 -26.37
CA VAL A 376 17.94 -20.09 -25.25
C VAL A 376 17.76 -21.00 -24.06
N GLU A 377 18.41 -20.62 -22.94
CA GLU A 377 18.22 -21.23 -21.62
C GLU A 377 17.63 -20.20 -20.67
N PHE A 378 16.61 -20.59 -19.90
CA PHE A 378 15.96 -19.70 -18.94
C PHE A 378 15.29 -20.41 -17.77
N GLY A 379 15.37 -19.79 -16.60
CA GLY A 379 14.61 -20.13 -15.40
C GLY A 379 14.31 -18.90 -14.57
N TYR A 380 13.09 -18.79 -14.01
CA TYR A 380 12.73 -17.70 -13.11
C TYR A 380 13.58 -17.69 -11.83
N ASN A 381 14.06 -18.85 -11.42
CA ASN A 381 15.03 -19.02 -10.34
C ASN A 381 16.29 -19.68 -10.90
N PRO A 382 17.49 -19.25 -10.49
CA PRO A 382 18.75 -19.83 -10.97
C PRO A 382 18.84 -21.36 -10.77
N ASP A 383 18.19 -21.89 -9.74
CA ASP A 383 18.22 -23.32 -9.39
C ASP A 383 17.17 -24.16 -10.15
N LYS A 384 16.29 -23.53 -10.92
CA LYS A 384 15.21 -24.21 -11.66
C LYS A 384 15.10 -23.69 -13.08
N ILE A 385 15.82 -24.35 -13.99
CA ILE A 385 15.71 -24.10 -15.42
C ILE A 385 14.35 -24.60 -15.93
N ILE A 386 13.69 -23.81 -16.77
CA ILE A 386 12.39 -24.12 -17.37
C ILE A 386 12.51 -24.28 -18.89
N ILE A 387 13.39 -23.53 -19.52
CA ILE A 387 13.76 -23.64 -20.94
C ILE A 387 15.22 -24.07 -20.95
N HIS A 388 15.54 -25.19 -21.61
CA HIS A 388 16.87 -25.80 -21.54
C HIS A 388 17.73 -25.48 -22.75
N ASP A 389 17.20 -25.68 -23.98
CA ASP A 389 17.90 -25.39 -25.23
C ASP A 389 16.88 -25.12 -26.35
N PHE A 390 16.30 -23.91 -26.34
CA PHE A 390 15.29 -23.55 -27.31
C PHE A 390 15.94 -22.83 -28.50
N SER A 391 15.87 -23.46 -29.70
CA SER A 391 16.41 -22.93 -30.95
C SER A 391 15.37 -23.02 -32.06
N ALA A 392 15.07 -21.87 -32.71
CA ALA A 392 14.12 -21.78 -33.80
C ALA A 392 14.46 -20.58 -34.68
N ASP A 393 14.15 -20.67 -35.99
CA ASP A 393 14.27 -19.59 -36.96
C ASP A 393 12.92 -19.32 -37.62
N VAL A 394 12.45 -18.08 -37.50
CA VAL A 394 11.13 -17.62 -37.92
C VAL A 394 11.31 -16.44 -38.86
N HIS A 395 10.78 -16.57 -40.08
CA HIS A 395 10.88 -15.55 -41.10
C HIS A 395 9.72 -14.56 -41.07
N ASP A 396 9.95 -13.36 -41.59
CA ASP A 396 8.95 -12.31 -41.74
C ASP A 396 7.65 -12.84 -42.38
N GLY A 397 6.51 -12.47 -41.75
CA GLY A 397 5.17 -12.86 -42.22
C GLY A 397 4.75 -14.29 -41.90
N GLN A 398 5.61 -15.13 -41.30
CA GLN A 398 5.25 -16.50 -40.94
C GLN A 398 4.29 -16.56 -39.76
N LYS A 399 3.36 -17.50 -39.83
CA LYS A 399 2.45 -17.88 -38.74
C LYS A 399 3.02 -19.07 -37.99
N VAL A 400 3.46 -18.87 -36.77
CA VAL A 400 4.08 -19.89 -35.90
C VAL A 400 3.10 -20.33 -34.84
N ALA A 401 2.77 -21.62 -34.78
CA ALA A 401 1.98 -22.22 -33.74
C ALA A 401 2.90 -22.85 -32.67
N ILE A 402 2.76 -22.44 -31.41
CA ILE A 402 3.45 -23.07 -30.28
C ILE A 402 2.47 -24.02 -29.58
N VAL A 403 2.76 -25.32 -29.63
CA VAL A 403 1.90 -26.38 -29.09
C VAL A 403 2.64 -27.22 -28.05
N GLY A 404 1.91 -27.80 -27.12
CA GLY A 404 2.47 -28.64 -26.06
C GLY A 404 1.59 -28.69 -24.82
N PRO A 405 1.84 -29.61 -23.89
CA PRO A 405 1.06 -29.74 -22.65
C PRO A 405 1.18 -28.50 -21.75
N THR A 406 0.27 -28.40 -20.76
CA THR A 406 0.38 -27.37 -19.74
C THR A 406 1.70 -27.52 -18.97
N GLY A 407 2.41 -26.40 -18.78
CA GLY A 407 3.73 -26.41 -18.13
C GLY A 407 4.91 -26.64 -19.07
N ALA A 408 4.70 -26.84 -20.39
CA ALA A 408 5.79 -27.04 -21.35
C ALA A 408 6.69 -25.80 -21.60
N GLY A 409 6.34 -24.63 -21.04
CA GLY A 409 7.14 -23.40 -21.20
C GLY A 409 6.62 -22.41 -22.24
N LYS A 410 5.47 -22.66 -22.89
CA LYS A 410 4.91 -21.83 -23.99
C LYS A 410 4.79 -20.34 -23.61
N THR A 411 4.13 -20.03 -22.50
CA THR A 411 3.97 -18.65 -22.00
C THR A 411 5.31 -18.02 -21.60
N THR A 412 6.25 -18.83 -21.09
CA THR A 412 7.61 -18.37 -20.76
C THR A 412 8.34 -17.89 -22.02
N MET A 413 8.25 -18.64 -23.14
CA MET A 413 8.86 -18.24 -24.41
C MET A 413 8.32 -16.91 -24.92
N VAL A 414 7.01 -16.69 -24.83
CA VAL A 414 6.38 -15.42 -25.20
C VAL A 414 6.91 -14.26 -24.33
N LYS A 415 7.02 -14.46 -23.02
CA LYS A 415 7.59 -13.45 -22.10
C LYS A 415 9.06 -13.13 -22.42
N LEU A 416 9.84 -14.11 -22.82
CA LEU A 416 11.24 -13.93 -23.24
C LEU A 416 11.34 -13.17 -24.56
N LEU A 417 10.50 -13.52 -25.55
CA LEU A 417 10.45 -12.84 -26.85
C LEU A 417 10.16 -11.34 -26.69
N MET A 418 9.21 -10.98 -25.83
CA MET A 418 8.90 -9.59 -25.49
C MET A 418 9.92 -8.93 -24.56
N ARG A 419 10.97 -9.65 -24.18
CA ARG A 419 11.97 -9.18 -23.22
C ARG A 419 11.37 -8.71 -21.89
N PHE A 420 10.30 -9.36 -21.41
CA PHE A 420 9.85 -9.17 -20.03
C PHE A 420 10.82 -9.80 -19.03
N TYR A 421 11.65 -10.73 -19.51
CA TYR A 421 12.79 -11.32 -18.82
C TYR A 421 13.95 -11.43 -19.80
N ASP A 422 15.17 -11.23 -19.33
CA ASP A 422 16.37 -11.50 -20.11
C ASP A 422 16.75 -13.00 -19.96
N VAL A 423 17.25 -13.61 -21.04
CA VAL A 423 17.63 -15.02 -21.08
C VAL A 423 18.87 -15.27 -20.20
N ASN A 424 18.97 -16.46 -19.60
CA ASN A 424 20.15 -16.84 -18.80
C ASN A 424 21.34 -17.18 -19.69
N LYS A 425 21.11 -17.90 -20.81
CA LYS A 425 22.09 -18.20 -21.86
C LYS A 425 21.44 -18.12 -23.24
N GLY A 426 22.28 -18.05 -24.27
CA GLY A 426 21.83 -17.91 -25.64
C GLY A 426 21.39 -16.48 -25.97
N ALA A 427 20.65 -16.34 -27.05
CA ALA A 427 20.16 -15.05 -27.53
C ALA A 427 18.79 -15.19 -28.22
N ILE A 428 17.98 -14.14 -28.13
CA ILE A 428 16.79 -13.93 -28.97
C ILE A 428 17.13 -12.73 -29.86
N LYS A 429 16.99 -12.89 -31.18
CA LYS A 429 17.32 -11.85 -32.14
C LYS A 429 16.12 -11.49 -32.98
N VAL A 430 15.99 -10.19 -33.29
CA VAL A 430 15.04 -9.66 -34.24
C VAL A 430 15.85 -9.06 -35.38
N ASP A 431 15.65 -9.59 -36.62
CA ASP A 431 16.42 -9.23 -37.82
C ASP A 431 17.95 -9.26 -37.60
N GLY A 432 18.44 -10.25 -36.85
CA GLY A 432 19.86 -10.45 -36.55
C GLY A 432 20.40 -9.65 -35.36
N HIS A 433 19.62 -8.72 -34.76
CA HIS A 433 19.98 -7.92 -33.61
C HIS A 433 19.45 -8.55 -32.31
N ASP A 434 20.30 -8.71 -31.30
CA ASP A 434 19.90 -9.23 -30.01
C ASP A 434 18.88 -8.29 -29.33
N VAL A 435 17.76 -8.84 -28.83
CA VAL A 435 16.70 -8.05 -28.17
C VAL A 435 17.22 -7.25 -26.97
N ARG A 436 18.36 -7.65 -26.37
CA ARG A 436 19.00 -6.94 -25.25
C ARG A 436 19.69 -5.64 -25.66
N ASN A 437 19.98 -5.48 -26.96
CA ASN A 437 20.66 -4.30 -27.49
C ASN A 437 19.69 -3.16 -27.85
N PHE A 438 18.39 -3.39 -27.90
CA PHE A 438 17.41 -2.34 -28.15
C PHE A 438 17.06 -1.55 -26.90
N ASN A 439 16.59 -0.31 -27.09
CA ASN A 439 15.80 0.36 -26.06
C ASN A 439 14.51 -0.46 -25.83
N ARG A 440 14.22 -0.79 -24.57
CA ARG A 440 13.09 -1.68 -24.23
C ARG A 440 11.74 -1.13 -24.70
N SER A 441 11.52 0.18 -24.59
CA SER A 441 10.28 0.82 -25.04
C SER A 441 10.12 0.75 -26.56
N GLU A 442 11.20 1.01 -27.32
CA GLU A 442 11.18 0.91 -28.80
C GLU A 442 11.00 -0.53 -29.25
N LEU A 443 11.69 -1.49 -28.61
CA LEU A 443 11.48 -2.91 -28.88
C LEU A 443 10.01 -3.31 -28.72
N HIS A 444 9.33 -2.84 -27.67
CA HIS A 444 7.93 -3.14 -27.43
C HIS A 444 6.99 -2.55 -28.51
N GLU A 445 7.39 -1.48 -29.19
CA GLU A 445 6.62 -0.94 -30.34
C GLU A 445 6.54 -1.91 -31.52
N MET A 446 7.47 -2.87 -31.61
CA MET A 446 7.42 -3.92 -32.64
C MET A 446 6.39 -5.00 -32.35
N PHE A 447 5.97 -5.18 -31.08
CA PHE A 447 5.11 -6.26 -30.64
C PHE A 447 3.66 -5.84 -30.43
N GLY A 448 2.73 -6.56 -31.06
CA GLY A 448 1.30 -6.52 -30.73
C GLY A 448 0.90 -7.76 -29.93
N MET A 449 0.05 -7.58 -28.92
CA MET A 449 -0.30 -8.67 -28.02
C MET A 449 -1.81 -8.79 -27.81
N VAL A 450 -2.34 -10.00 -27.98
CA VAL A 450 -3.71 -10.37 -27.60
C VAL A 450 -3.63 -11.55 -26.65
N LEU A 451 -3.87 -11.31 -25.37
CA LEU A 451 -3.79 -12.32 -24.31
C LEU A 451 -5.14 -13.00 -24.07
N GLN A 452 -5.09 -14.17 -23.42
CA GLN A 452 -6.24 -14.90 -22.92
C GLN A 452 -7.06 -14.06 -21.93
N ASP A 453 -6.39 -13.47 -20.93
CA ASP A 453 -7.00 -12.55 -19.99
C ASP A 453 -7.02 -11.14 -20.61
N THR A 454 -8.16 -10.80 -21.18
CA THR A 454 -8.37 -9.51 -21.85
C THR A 454 -8.53 -8.40 -20.81
N TRP A 455 -7.68 -7.38 -20.90
CA TRP A 455 -7.77 -6.20 -20.03
C TRP A 455 -8.27 -4.98 -20.80
N LEU A 456 -9.33 -4.35 -20.28
CA LEU A 456 -9.85 -3.07 -20.76
C LEU A 456 -9.82 -2.07 -19.61
N PHE A 457 -9.52 -0.83 -19.92
CA PHE A 457 -9.49 0.26 -18.96
C PHE A 457 -10.89 0.84 -18.74
N SER A 458 -11.15 1.37 -17.54
CA SER A 458 -12.32 2.21 -17.31
C SER A 458 -12.24 3.43 -18.23
N GLY A 459 -13.28 3.66 -19.03
CA GLY A 459 -13.34 4.68 -20.07
C GLY A 459 -14.22 4.26 -21.22
N THR A 460 -14.25 5.04 -22.30
CA THR A 460 -15.10 4.76 -23.46
C THR A 460 -14.54 3.60 -24.30
N ILE A 461 -15.40 2.96 -25.09
CA ILE A 461 -14.98 1.96 -26.08
C ILE A 461 -13.97 2.59 -27.06
N MET A 462 -14.21 3.84 -27.49
CA MET A 462 -13.31 4.58 -28.36
C MET A 462 -11.90 4.69 -27.77
N GLU A 463 -11.77 5.12 -26.52
CA GLU A 463 -10.50 5.24 -25.82
C GLU A 463 -9.80 3.90 -25.65
N ASN A 464 -10.53 2.85 -25.36
CA ASN A 464 -9.98 1.50 -25.22
C ASN A 464 -9.38 0.95 -26.51
N ILE A 465 -9.97 1.21 -27.66
CA ILE A 465 -9.40 0.83 -28.96
C ILE A 465 -8.22 1.76 -29.30
N ARG A 466 -8.37 3.08 -29.11
CA ARG A 466 -7.33 4.11 -29.36
C ARG A 466 -6.08 3.90 -28.51
N TYR A 467 -6.17 3.16 -27.40
CA TYR A 467 -5.01 2.80 -26.58
C TYR A 467 -3.89 2.11 -27.36
N GLY A 468 -4.21 1.43 -28.48
CA GLY A 468 -3.21 0.84 -29.39
C GLY A 468 -2.34 1.86 -30.11
N ARG A 469 -2.91 3.04 -30.44
CA ARG A 469 -2.22 4.20 -31.04
C ARG A 469 -2.95 5.48 -30.66
N LEU A 470 -2.38 6.24 -29.71
CA LEU A 470 -3.05 7.37 -29.05
C LEU A 470 -3.35 8.56 -29.97
N ASP A 471 -2.58 8.73 -31.06
CA ASP A 471 -2.74 9.77 -32.07
C ASP A 471 -3.70 9.40 -33.22
N ALA A 472 -4.29 8.19 -33.16
CA ALA A 472 -5.22 7.72 -34.18
C ALA A 472 -6.52 8.56 -34.22
N THR A 473 -7.00 8.83 -35.45
CA THR A 473 -8.27 9.54 -35.66
C THR A 473 -9.46 8.63 -35.33
N ASP A 474 -10.65 9.23 -35.16
CA ASP A 474 -11.88 8.47 -34.93
C ASP A 474 -12.19 7.52 -36.09
N GLU A 475 -11.90 7.92 -37.32
CA GLU A 475 -12.10 7.13 -38.53
C GLU A 475 -11.20 5.89 -38.56
N GLU A 476 -9.94 6.02 -38.12
CA GLU A 476 -9.00 4.89 -38.01
C GLU A 476 -9.44 3.92 -36.92
N VAL A 477 -9.90 4.40 -35.77
CA VAL A 477 -10.47 3.57 -34.70
C VAL A 477 -11.70 2.80 -35.20
N ILE A 478 -12.59 3.46 -35.94
CA ILE A 478 -13.78 2.83 -36.52
C ILE A 478 -13.37 1.79 -37.58
N ALA A 479 -12.35 2.06 -38.41
CA ALA A 479 -11.83 1.12 -39.38
C ALA A 479 -11.25 -0.13 -38.69
N ALA A 480 -10.48 0.02 -37.64
CA ALA A 480 -9.95 -1.07 -36.84
C ALA A 480 -11.06 -1.92 -36.22
N ALA A 481 -12.10 -1.28 -35.67
CA ALA A 481 -13.27 -1.97 -35.11
C ALA A 481 -14.06 -2.76 -36.19
N LYS A 482 -14.15 -2.25 -37.43
CA LYS A 482 -14.75 -2.97 -38.54
C LYS A 482 -13.92 -4.18 -38.95
N ALA A 483 -12.60 -4.03 -39.01
CA ALA A 483 -11.66 -5.13 -39.33
C ALA A 483 -11.69 -6.22 -38.24
N ALA A 484 -11.92 -5.86 -36.99
CA ALA A 484 -12.12 -6.78 -35.87
C ALA A 484 -13.55 -7.33 -35.76
N HIS A 485 -14.46 -7.04 -36.69
CA HIS A 485 -15.86 -7.48 -36.68
C HIS A 485 -16.69 -7.07 -35.44
N ILE A 486 -16.27 -6.03 -34.67
CA ILE A 486 -16.96 -5.56 -33.44
C ILE A 486 -17.83 -4.31 -33.68
N HIS A 487 -17.64 -3.59 -34.80
CA HIS A 487 -18.33 -2.33 -35.12
C HIS A 487 -19.87 -2.42 -34.96
N ASN A 488 -20.51 -3.46 -35.50
CA ASN A 488 -21.95 -3.62 -35.43
C ASN A 488 -22.47 -3.77 -34.01
N PHE A 489 -21.73 -4.49 -33.17
CA PHE A 489 -22.03 -4.58 -31.73
C PHE A 489 -21.93 -3.21 -31.06
N ILE A 490 -20.85 -2.46 -31.33
CA ILE A 490 -20.64 -1.11 -30.74
C ILE A 490 -21.80 -0.19 -31.09
N MET A 491 -22.25 -0.19 -32.36
CA MET A 491 -23.35 0.66 -32.81
C MET A 491 -24.72 0.31 -32.20
N GLN A 492 -24.88 -0.91 -31.69
CA GLN A 492 -26.07 -1.35 -30.99
C GLN A 492 -26.09 -0.95 -29.50
N GLN A 493 -24.95 -0.51 -28.97
CA GLN A 493 -24.87 -0.12 -27.58
C GLN A 493 -25.38 1.33 -27.36
N PRO A 494 -25.95 1.62 -26.17
CA PRO A 494 -26.30 2.99 -25.80
C PRO A 494 -25.06 3.89 -25.84
N GLY A 495 -25.06 4.92 -26.71
CA GLY A 495 -23.90 5.81 -26.90
C GLY A 495 -22.84 5.31 -27.89
N GLY A 496 -22.96 4.10 -28.44
CA GLY A 496 -22.04 3.56 -29.45
C GLY A 496 -20.58 3.54 -28.95
N TYR A 497 -19.68 4.16 -29.69
CA TYR A 497 -18.26 4.28 -29.31
C TYR A 497 -18.01 5.09 -28.03
N GLN A 498 -18.97 5.93 -27.62
CA GLN A 498 -18.87 6.73 -26.38
C GLN A 498 -19.43 5.97 -25.17
N MET A 499 -19.89 4.74 -25.33
CA MET A 499 -20.29 3.91 -24.20
C MET A 499 -19.10 3.73 -23.25
N VAL A 500 -19.33 4.04 -21.97
CA VAL A 500 -18.33 3.85 -20.92
C VAL A 500 -18.38 2.41 -20.42
N LEU A 501 -17.21 1.78 -20.38
CA LEU A 501 -17.03 0.47 -19.76
C LEU A 501 -16.87 0.67 -18.24
N ASP A 502 -17.56 -0.14 -17.46
CA ASP A 502 -17.44 -0.13 -16.00
C ASP A 502 -16.07 -0.69 -15.55
N GLU A 503 -15.70 -0.45 -14.29
CA GLU A 503 -14.39 -0.87 -13.74
C GLU A 503 -14.15 -2.39 -13.84
N GLU A 504 -15.22 -3.20 -13.69
CA GLU A 504 -15.16 -4.66 -13.83
C GLU A 504 -15.39 -5.12 -15.27
N THR A 505 -15.70 -4.19 -16.18
CA THR A 505 -16.14 -4.48 -17.56
C THR A 505 -17.23 -5.56 -17.63
N SER A 506 -18.12 -5.56 -16.62
CA SER A 506 -19.20 -6.54 -16.48
C SER A 506 -20.34 -6.32 -17.48
N ASN A 507 -20.39 -5.12 -18.07
CA ASN A 507 -21.42 -4.71 -19.03
C ASN A 507 -21.19 -5.23 -20.47
N ILE A 508 -20.14 -6.01 -20.73
CA ILE A 508 -19.86 -6.66 -22.01
C ILE A 508 -19.38 -8.10 -21.82
N SER A 509 -19.68 -8.98 -22.81
CA SER A 509 -19.28 -10.38 -22.73
C SER A 509 -17.76 -10.60 -22.96
N GLN A 510 -17.24 -11.75 -22.51
CA GLN A 510 -15.82 -12.09 -22.68
C GLN A 510 -15.39 -12.10 -24.15
N GLY A 511 -16.23 -12.59 -25.06
CA GLY A 511 -15.93 -12.56 -26.50
C GLY A 511 -15.89 -11.14 -27.07
N GLN A 512 -16.73 -10.23 -26.59
CA GLN A 512 -16.72 -8.83 -26.97
C GLN A 512 -15.47 -8.11 -26.45
N LYS A 513 -15.05 -8.40 -25.21
CA LYS A 513 -13.75 -7.91 -24.68
C LYS A 513 -12.60 -8.32 -25.57
N GLN A 514 -12.57 -9.58 -26.00
CA GLN A 514 -11.52 -10.11 -26.87
C GLN A 514 -11.52 -9.42 -28.24
N LEU A 515 -12.70 -9.20 -28.87
CA LEU A 515 -12.80 -8.46 -30.13
C LEU A 515 -12.34 -7.00 -29.99
N LEU A 516 -12.58 -6.33 -28.86
CA LEU A 516 -12.06 -4.99 -28.59
C LEU A 516 -10.54 -4.97 -28.45
N THR A 517 -9.94 -5.97 -27.79
CA THR A 517 -8.46 -6.08 -27.70
C THR A 517 -7.83 -6.42 -29.06
N ILE A 518 -8.51 -7.20 -29.90
CA ILE A 518 -8.08 -7.43 -31.30
C ILE A 518 -8.15 -6.12 -32.08
N ALA A 519 -9.22 -5.32 -31.96
CA ALA A 519 -9.32 -4.01 -32.61
C ALA A 519 -8.18 -3.07 -32.18
N ARG A 520 -7.80 -3.08 -30.88
CA ARG A 520 -6.64 -2.36 -30.35
C ARG A 520 -5.34 -2.79 -31.03
N ALA A 521 -5.12 -4.10 -31.19
CA ALA A 521 -3.93 -4.64 -31.84
C ALA A 521 -3.89 -4.35 -33.35
N ILE A 522 -5.05 -4.37 -34.03
CA ILE A 522 -5.15 -3.96 -35.46
C ILE A 522 -4.77 -2.48 -35.61
N LEU A 523 -5.24 -1.61 -34.72
CA LEU A 523 -4.95 -0.17 -34.77
C LEU A 523 -3.47 0.14 -34.50
N ALA A 524 -2.82 -0.65 -33.64
CA ALA A 524 -1.41 -0.50 -33.29
C ALA A 524 -0.47 -0.80 -34.47
N ASP A 525 -0.86 -1.69 -35.36
CA ASP A 525 -0.15 -2.07 -36.62
C ASP A 525 1.28 -2.58 -36.41
N ASN A 526 1.51 -3.37 -35.37
CA ASN A 526 2.83 -3.91 -35.02
C ASN A 526 3.30 -4.99 -36.01
N LYS A 527 4.63 -5.18 -36.14
CA LYS A 527 5.28 -6.14 -37.05
C LYS A 527 5.20 -7.59 -36.55
N ILE A 528 5.34 -7.79 -35.26
CA ILE A 528 5.34 -9.11 -34.62
C ILE A 528 4.13 -9.21 -33.73
N LEU A 529 3.36 -10.27 -33.86
CA LEU A 529 2.15 -10.50 -33.07
C LEU A 529 2.33 -11.68 -32.12
N ILE A 530 1.80 -11.54 -30.92
CA ILE A 530 1.74 -12.58 -29.91
C ILE A 530 0.27 -12.78 -29.53
N LEU A 531 -0.22 -13.99 -29.76
CA LEU A 531 -1.63 -14.33 -29.63
C LEU A 531 -1.77 -15.53 -28.70
N ASP A 532 -2.54 -15.37 -27.62
CA ASP A 532 -2.89 -16.48 -26.71
C ASP A 532 -4.38 -16.84 -26.91
N GLU A 533 -4.62 -18.05 -27.43
CA GLU A 533 -5.92 -18.45 -28.03
C GLU A 533 -6.81 -19.24 -27.06
N ALA A 534 -6.93 -18.87 -25.80
CA ALA A 534 -7.86 -19.59 -24.91
C ALA A 534 -9.27 -18.94 -24.92
N THR A 535 -10.24 -19.61 -25.56
CA THR A 535 -11.64 -19.14 -25.66
C THR A 535 -12.63 -20.17 -25.10
N SER A 536 -12.40 -20.70 -23.92
CA SER A 536 -13.22 -21.78 -23.31
C SER A 536 -14.65 -21.37 -22.91
N SER A 537 -15.04 -20.07 -23.06
CA SER A 537 -16.30 -19.54 -22.52
C SER A 537 -17.08 -18.63 -23.49
N VAL A 538 -16.92 -18.82 -24.81
CA VAL A 538 -17.53 -17.95 -25.84
C VAL A 538 -18.49 -18.77 -26.69
N ASP A 539 -19.64 -18.17 -27.08
CA ASP A 539 -20.60 -18.80 -27.99
C ASP A 539 -20.00 -18.98 -29.41
N THR A 540 -20.50 -19.98 -30.14
CA THR A 540 -19.97 -20.36 -31.48
C THR A 540 -20.00 -19.23 -32.50
N ARG A 541 -20.98 -18.32 -32.44
CA ARG A 541 -21.08 -17.21 -33.39
C ARG A 541 -19.97 -16.17 -33.14
N THR A 542 -19.81 -15.78 -31.89
CA THR A 542 -18.76 -14.85 -31.46
C THR A 542 -17.37 -15.47 -31.68
N GLU A 543 -17.24 -16.78 -31.46
CA GLU A 543 -16.02 -17.53 -31.76
C GLU A 543 -15.60 -17.42 -33.24
N MET A 544 -16.54 -17.60 -34.19
CA MET A 544 -16.26 -17.40 -35.62
C MET A 544 -15.85 -15.95 -35.93
N GLN A 545 -16.41 -14.95 -35.24
CA GLN A 545 -16.02 -13.56 -35.43
C GLN A 545 -14.59 -13.30 -34.92
N ILE A 546 -14.24 -13.85 -33.75
CA ILE A 546 -12.90 -13.78 -33.18
C ILE A 546 -11.89 -14.41 -34.16
N GLN A 547 -12.18 -15.60 -34.68
CA GLN A 547 -11.29 -16.27 -35.65
C GLN A 547 -11.03 -15.39 -36.89
N LYS A 548 -12.09 -14.83 -37.51
CA LYS A 548 -11.96 -13.93 -38.64
C LYS A 548 -11.17 -12.66 -38.32
N ALA A 549 -11.37 -12.11 -37.13
CA ALA A 549 -10.65 -10.94 -36.65
C ALA A 549 -9.16 -11.25 -36.44
N MET A 550 -8.84 -12.42 -35.89
CA MET A 550 -7.47 -12.90 -35.71
C MET A 550 -6.79 -13.15 -37.08
N ASP A 551 -7.47 -13.80 -38.04
CA ASP A 551 -6.94 -14.02 -39.38
C ASP A 551 -6.65 -12.68 -40.07
N ASN A 552 -7.51 -11.69 -39.93
CA ASN A 552 -7.27 -10.34 -40.44
C ASN A 552 -6.05 -9.66 -39.74
N LEU A 553 -5.92 -9.82 -38.43
CA LEU A 553 -4.80 -9.26 -37.67
C LEU A 553 -3.46 -9.86 -38.09
N MET A 554 -3.39 -11.17 -38.36
CA MET A 554 -2.16 -11.89 -38.69
C MET A 554 -1.65 -11.67 -40.15
N LYS A 555 -2.48 -11.16 -41.06
CA LYS A 555 -2.08 -10.99 -42.47
C LYS A 555 -0.84 -10.11 -42.62
N GLY A 556 0.21 -10.68 -43.25
CA GLY A 556 1.45 -9.96 -43.56
C GLY A 556 2.30 -9.60 -42.34
N ARG A 557 2.10 -10.29 -41.18
CA ARG A 557 2.85 -10.07 -39.95
C ARG A 557 3.37 -11.38 -39.40
N THR A 558 4.56 -11.35 -38.83
CA THR A 558 5.10 -12.50 -38.08
C THR A 558 4.26 -12.74 -36.84
N SER A 559 3.67 -13.92 -36.72
CA SER A 559 2.68 -14.19 -35.66
C SER A 559 3.02 -15.44 -34.86
N PHE A 560 3.20 -15.29 -33.57
CA PHE A 560 3.37 -16.39 -32.60
C PHE A 560 2.03 -16.65 -31.91
N VAL A 561 1.48 -17.84 -32.10
CA VAL A 561 0.19 -18.23 -31.56
C VAL A 561 0.37 -19.38 -30.59
N ILE A 562 0.00 -19.16 -29.29
CA ILE A 562 -0.17 -20.28 -28.34
C ILE A 562 -1.48 -20.96 -28.71
N ALA A 563 -1.36 -22.02 -29.53
CA ALA A 563 -2.53 -22.61 -30.16
C ALA A 563 -3.20 -23.63 -29.26
N HIS A 564 -4.50 -23.40 -29.01
CA HIS A 564 -5.42 -24.32 -28.35
C HIS A 564 -6.52 -24.83 -29.31
N ARG A 565 -6.49 -24.38 -30.57
CA ARG A 565 -7.49 -24.73 -31.60
C ARG A 565 -6.84 -25.44 -32.78
N LEU A 566 -7.57 -26.43 -33.27
CA LEU A 566 -7.15 -27.25 -34.40
C LEU A 566 -6.95 -26.43 -35.69
N SER A 567 -7.86 -25.49 -35.96
CA SER A 567 -7.78 -24.64 -37.16
C SER A 567 -6.49 -23.82 -37.19
N THR A 568 -6.15 -23.19 -36.09
CA THR A 568 -4.94 -22.36 -35.98
C THR A 568 -3.65 -23.18 -36.14
N ILE A 569 -3.65 -24.42 -35.61
CA ILE A 569 -2.51 -25.33 -35.75
C ILE A 569 -2.34 -25.80 -37.19
N LYS A 570 -3.46 -26.16 -37.85
CA LYS A 570 -3.42 -26.66 -39.24
C LYS A 570 -2.93 -25.63 -40.27
N ASP A 571 -3.28 -24.36 -40.04
CA ASP A 571 -3.01 -23.25 -40.94
C ASP A 571 -1.69 -22.52 -40.60
N ALA A 572 -0.90 -23.06 -39.68
CA ALA A 572 0.42 -22.52 -39.33
C ALA A 572 1.49 -22.93 -40.34
N ASP A 573 2.36 -21.98 -40.70
CA ASP A 573 3.51 -22.23 -41.57
C ASP A 573 4.58 -23.05 -40.84
N LEU A 574 4.74 -22.81 -39.52
CA LEU A 574 5.66 -23.52 -38.65
C LEU A 574 4.97 -23.88 -37.33
N ILE A 575 5.10 -25.12 -36.93
CA ILE A 575 4.63 -25.60 -35.61
C ILE A 575 5.85 -25.94 -34.78
N LEU A 576 5.95 -25.35 -33.60
CA LEU A 576 6.97 -25.64 -32.58
C LEU A 576 6.31 -26.48 -31.50
N VAL A 577 6.71 -27.73 -31.37
CA VAL A 577 6.16 -28.67 -30.41
C VAL A 577 7.05 -28.68 -29.17
N MET A 578 6.52 -28.17 -28.07
CA MET A 578 7.25 -28.04 -26.81
C MET A 578 6.88 -29.13 -25.82
N LYS A 579 7.89 -29.68 -25.17
CA LYS A 579 7.74 -30.58 -24.02
C LYS A 579 8.88 -30.37 -23.03
N ASP A 580 8.56 -30.24 -21.76
CA ASP A 580 9.53 -30.10 -20.67
C ASP A 580 10.59 -29.00 -20.90
N GLY A 581 10.20 -27.89 -21.57
CA GLY A 581 11.06 -26.73 -21.84
C GLY A 581 11.87 -26.77 -23.12
N ASP A 582 11.78 -27.83 -23.91
CA ASP A 582 12.50 -27.98 -25.17
C ASP A 582 11.56 -28.07 -26.37
N ILE A 583 12.08 -27.73 -27.58
CA ILE A 583 11.43 -28.07 -28.83
C ILE A 583 11.81 -29.52 -29.16
N ILE A 584 10.82 -30.40 -29.13
CA ILE A 584 11.02 -31.82 -29.46
C ILE A 584 10.74 -32.14 -30.94
N GLU A 585 9.87 -31.34 -31.60
CA GLU A 585 9.53 -31.46 -32.99
C GLU A 585 9.25 -30.05 -33.59
N GLN A 586 9.60 -29.86 -34.84
CA GLN A 586 9.28 -28.64 -35.59
C GLN A 586 9.02 -28.96 -37.07
N GLY A 587 8.07 -28.27 -37.69
CA GLY A 587 7.68 -28.46 -39.10
C GLY A 587 6.25 -28.00 -39.34
N ASN A 588 5.70 -28.25 -40.54
CA ASN A 588 4.31 -27.98 -40.81
C ASN A 588 3.39 -29.13 -40.37
N HIS A 589 2.09 -28.88 -40.37
CA HIS A 589 1.06 -29.85 -39.91
C HIS A 589 1.18 -31.21 -40.62
N LYS A 590 1.41 -31.22 -41.96
CA LYS A 590 1.47 -32.47 -42.74
C LYS A 590 2.73 -33.26 -42.45
N GLU A 591 3.88 -32.58 -42.32
CA GLU A 591 5.17 -33.19 -42.01
C GLU A 591 5.15 -33.84 -40.61
N LEU A 592 4.64 -33.12 -39.61
CA LEU A 592 4.58 -33.61 -38.23
C LEU A 592 3.60 -34.78 -38.06
N LEU A 593 2.46 -34.77 -38.77
CA LEU A 593 1.54 -35.92 -38.77
C LEU A 593 2.18 -37.14 -39.44
N ALA A 594 2.88 -36.92 -40.56
CA ALA A 594 3.55 -38.02 -41.28
C ALA A 594 4.71 -38.64 -40.48
N ALA A 595 5.38 -37.83 -39.61
CA ALA A 595 6.43 -38.31 -38.72
C ALA A 595 5.90 -39.22 -37.60
N ASN A 596 4.60 -39.22 -37.33
CA ASN A 596 3.91 -40.05 -36.35
C ASN A 596 4.56 -39.99 -34.95
N GLY A 597 5.01 -38.79 -34.55
CA GLY A 597 5.68 -38.48 -33.32
C GLY A 597 4.73 -37.91 -32.24
N PHE A 598 5.29 -37.18 -31.29
CA PHE A 598 4.57 -36.60 -30.17
C PHE A 598 3.43 -35.65 -30.63
N TYR A 599 3.66 -34.89 -31.70
CA TYR A 599 2.62 -34.04 -32.31
C TYR A 599 1.42 -34.86 -32.78
N ALA A 600 1.66 -35.96 -33.49
CA ALA A 600 0.60 -36.83 -33.98
C ALA A 600 -0.20 -37.44 -32.84
N ASP A 601 0.47 -37.88 -31.76
CA ASP A 601 -0.18 -38.40 -30.53
C ASP A 601 -1.02 -37.31 -29.85
N LEU A 602 -0.48 -36.09 -29.74
CA LEU A 602 -1.18 -34.95 -29.13
C LEU A 602 -2.43 -34.59 -29.98
N TYR A 603 -2.25 -34.56 -31.30
CA TYR A 603 -3.33 -34.27 -32.24
C TYR A 603 -4.46 -35.30 -32.14
N ASN A 604 -4.14 -36.58 -32.25
CA ASN A 604 -5.12 -37.69 -32.21
C ASN A 604 -5.84 -37.75 -30.85
N SER A 605 -5.14 -37.48 -29.73
CA SER A 605 -5.72 -37.52 -28.40
C SER A 605 -6.69 -36.35 -28.10
N GLN A 606 -6.45 -35.18 -28.69
CA GLN A 606 -7.25 -33.97 -28.43
C GLN A 606 -8.32 -33.69 -29.49
N PHE A 607 -8.10 -34.08 -30.74
CA PHE A 607 -8.89 -33.60 -31.88
C PHE A 607 -9.48 -34.71 -32.77
N ASP A 608 -9.09 -35.95 -32.58
CA ASP A 608 -9.58 -37.08 -33.39
C ASP A 608 -10.64 -37.88 -32.60
N LYS A 609 -11.76 -37.18 -32.26
CA LYS A 609 -12.96 -37.81 -31.70
C LYS A 609 -14.13 -37.56 -32.61
#